data_d91c2cdf7c8ba9bf6d40f131aabc8272
#
_entry.id   d91c2cdf7c8ba9bf6d40f131aabc8272
#
_cell.length_a   1.000
_cell.length_b   1.000
_cell.length_c   1.000
_cell.angle_alpha   90.00
_cell.angle_beta   90.00
_cell.angle_gamma   90.00
#
_symmetry.space_group_name_H-M   'P 1'
#
loop_
_entity.id
_entity.type
_entity.pdbx_description
1 polymer ?
#
loop_
_entity_poly.entity_id
_entity_poly.type
_entity_poly.pdbx_seq_one_letter_code
_entity_poly.pdbx_strand_id
1 'polypeptide(L)'
;MGSFHELIAGFHNFQESYLLKEKEFFDQLAHGQKPKSLVIACCDSRVDPAILLGGKPGDLFVVRSIAALIPPVGLSSPRDAVMSALEYVVKHLDVDHLIVMGHSACGGIHAALFPEKIEKEFFLSRWVQMAHPVSEELRRELTAEPTSEVLPDPSAPDFVRRVEEGAVLQSIENLLSYDWIEAKVQEGTLSLHALYYDLK
;
A
#
# COMPACT_ATOMS: atom_id res chain seq x y z
N MET A 1 -15.45 1.82 19.53
CA MET A 1 -16.12 1.06 18.44
C MET A 1 -15.70 -0.40 18.57
N GLY A 2 -16.56 -1.28 18.97
CA GLY A 2 -16.12 -2.63 19.31
C GLY A 2 -17.14 -3.74 19.03
N SER A 3 -18.42 -3.44 19.04
CA SER A 3 -19.43 -4.47 18.80
C SER A 3 -19.93 -4.47 17.36
N PHE A 4 -20.32 -5.62 16.87
CA PHE A 4 -20.94 -5.74 15.53
C PHE A 4 -22.20 -4.88 15.41
N HIS A 5 -22.96 -4.70 16.49
CA HIS A 5 -24.13 -3.82 16.53
C HIS A 5 -23.77 -2.35 16.26
N GLU A 6 -22.65 -1.86 16.78
CA GLU A 6 -22.18 -0.49 16.48
C GLU A 6 -21.83 -0.32 15.01
N LEU A 7 -21.26 -1.34 14.35
CA LEU A 7 -20.97 -1.30 12.92
C LEU A 7 -22.26 -1.24 12.10
N ILE A 8 -23.29 -2.02 12.46
CA ILE A 8 -24.60 -1.98 11.80
C ILE A 8 -25.27 -0.62 12.02
N ALA A 9 -25.23 -0.07 13.23
CA ALA A 9 -25.76 1.27 13.51
C ALA A 9 -25.02 2.33 12.68
N GLY A 10 -23.69 2.21 12.52
CA GLY A 10 -22.88 3.06 11.65
C GLY A 10 -23.32 3.00 10.18
N PHE A 11 -23.62 1.80 9.67
CA PHE A 11 -24.13 1.62 8.32
C PHE A 11 -25.52 2.27 8.12
N HIS A 12 -26.43 2.11 9.06
CA HIS A 12 -27.74 2.79 9.00
C HIS A 12 -27.59 4.30 9.03
N ASN A 13 -26.71 4.83 9.89
CA ASN A 13 -26.41 6.26 9.91
C ASN A 13 -25.83 6.74 8.56
N PHE A 14 -24.96 5.97 7.94
CA PHE A 14 -24.45 6.27 6.59
C PHE A 14 -25.61 6.35 5.57
N GLN A 15 -26.53 5.37 5.60
CA GLN A 15 -27.68 5.35 4.69
C GLN A 15 -28.56 6.60 4.87
N GLU A 16 -28.90 6.96 6.10
CA GLU A 16 -29.81 8.06 6.39
C GLU A 16 -29.15 9.44 6.23
N SER A 17 -27.91 9.59 6.69
CA SER A 17 -27.24 10.89 6.78
C SER A 17 -26.40 11.25 5.55
N TYR A 18 -26.03 10.26 4.72
CA TYR A 18 -25.16 10.49 3.58
C TYR A 18 -25.80 9.99 2.27
N LEU A 19 -26.09 8.71 2.14
CA LEU A 19 -26.60 8.11 0.91
C LEU A 19 -27.92 8.74 0.46
N LEU A 20 -28.88 8.91 1.38
CA LEU A 20 -30.19 9.52 1.04
C LEU A 20 -30.09 11.02 0.76
N LYS A 21 -29.17 11.73 1.41
CA LYS A 21 -28.97 13.18 1.15
C LYS A 21 -28.28 13.45 -0.16
N GLU A 22 -27.38 12.58 -0.57
CA GLU A 22 -26.59 12.67 -1.80
C GLU A 22 -27.10 11.67 -2.86
N LYS A 23 -28.42 11.42 -2.88
CA LYS A 23 -29.02 10.37 -3.71
C LYS A 23 -28.63 10.46 -5.18
N GLU A 24 -28.70 11.65 -5.78
CA GLU A 24 -28.35 11.85 -7.20
C GLU A 24 -26.90 11.47 -7.50
N PHE A 25 -25.98 11.78 -6.57
CA PHE A 25 -24.58 11.41 -6.67
C PHE A 25 -24.40 9.88 -6.63
N PHE A 26 -25.06 9.20 -5.70
CA PHE A 26 -24.99 7.73 -5.60
C PHE A 26 -25.71 7.03 -6.74
N ASP A 27 -26.82 7.59 -7.26
CA ASP A 27 -27.48 7.08 -8.46
C ASP A 27 -26.53 7.15 -9.68
N GLN A 28 -25.72 8.19 -9.83
CA GLN A 28 -24.69 8.27 -10.87
C GLN A 28 -23.59 7.21 -10.68
N LEU A 29 -23.11 7.01 -9.45
CA LEU A 29 -22.10 5.99 -9.14
C LEU A 29 -22.60 4.56 -9.42
N ALA A 30 -23.90 4.31 -9.30
CA ALA A 30 -24.49 3.01 -9.61
C ALA A 30 -24.35 2.60 -11.09
N HIS A 31 -24.15 3.55 -11.99
CA HIS A 31 -23.96 3.29 -13.41
C HIS A 31 -22.52 2.97 -13.82
N GLY A 32 -21.54 3.12 -12.92
CA GLY A 32 -20.14 2.78 -13.16
C GLY A 32 -19.19 3.59 -12.30
N GLN A 33 -17.89 3.28 -12.45
CA GLN A 33 -16.83 3.99 -11.75
C GLN A 33 -15.78 4.48 -12.74
N LYS A 34 -15.21 5.65 -12.46
CA LYS A 34 -14.10 6.25 -13.23
C LYS A 34 -13.14 6.95 -12.29
N PRO A 35 -12.52 6.22 -11.33
CA PRO A 35 -11.54 6.79 -10.44
C PRO A 35 -10.34 7.30 -11.24
N LYS A 36 -9.79 8.44 -10.84
CA LYS A 36 -8.58 8.99 -11.47
C LYS A 36 -7.31 8.47 -10.82
N SER A 37 -7.44 7.90 -9.64
CA SER A 37 -6.30 7.42 -8.86
C SER A 37 -6.53 6.03 -8.30
N LEU A 38 -5.52 5.18 -8.41
CA LEU A 38 -5.38 3.95 -7.65
C LEU A 38 -4.45 4.21 -6.46
N VAL A 39 -4.88 3.87 -5.26
CA VAL A 39 -4.04 3.92 -4.05
C VAL A 39 -3.81 2.51 -3.53
N ILE A 40 -2.54 2.13 -3.41
CA ILE A 40 -2.11 0.89 -2.74
C ILE A 40 -1.58 1.29 -1.36
N ALA A 41 -2.24 0.86 -0.30
CA ALA A 41 -1.92 1.21 1.07
C ALA A 41 -1.83 -0.01 1.99
N CYS A 42 -1.25 0.19 3.18
CA CYS A 42 -1.22 -0.86 4.20
C CYS A 42 -2.63 -1.22 4.70
N CYS A 43 -2.82 -2.50 5.08
CA CYS A 43 -4.02 -2.98 5.78
C CYS A 43 -4.16 -2.43 7.20
N ASP A 44 -3.19 -1.68 7.71
CA ASP A 44 -3.21 -1.12 9.07
C ASP A 44 -4.46 -0.26 9.30
N SER A 45 -5.18 -0.56 10.38
CA SER A 45 -6.46 0.08 10.69
C SER A 45 -6.38 1.58 10.96
N ARG A 46 -5.17 2.11 11.20
CA ARG A 46 -4.90 3.52 11.42
C ARG A 46 -4.70 4.31 10.12
N VAL A 47 -4.60 3.60 8.99
CA VAL A 47 -4.31 4.17 7.68
C VAL A 47 -5.49 3.89 6.76
N ASP A 48 -6.37 4.87 6.57
CA ASP A 48 -7.45 4.78 5.59
C ASP A 48 -7.21 5.80 4.47
N PRO A 49 -6.94 5.35 3.23
CA PRO A 49 -6.61 6.24 2.13
C PRO A 49 -7.69 7.27 1.82
N ALA A 50 -8.96 6.89 1.87
CA ALA A 50 -10.03 7.83 1.56
C ALA A 50 -10.13 8.95 2.61
N ILE A 51 -9.96 8.60 3.90
CA ILE A 51 -9.95 9.59 4.98
C ILE A 51 -8.73 10.50 4.87
N LEU A 52 -7.53 9.92 4.68
CA LEU A 52 -6.27 10.67 4.65
C LEU A 52 -6.17 11.62 3.45
N LEU A 53 -6.69 11.21 2.31
CA LEU A 53 -6.63 12.00 1.07
C LEU A 53 -7.91 12.79 0.80
N GLY A 54 -8.91 12.75 1.71
CA GLY A 54 -10.17 13.48 1.57
C GLY A 54 -11.04 12.98 0.40
N GLY A 55 -10.88 11.69 0.01
CA GLY A 55 -11.61 11.10 -1.10
C GLY A 55 -13.06 10.79 -0.75
N LYS A 56 -13.96 11.03 -1.71
CA LYS A 56 -15.36 10.60 -1.67
C LYS A 56 -15.54 9.24 -2.34
N PRO A 57 -16.67 8.56 -2.12
CA PRO A 57 -16.98 7.36 -2.90
C PRO A 57 -16.87 7.61 -4.41
N GLY A 58 -16.10 6.74 -5.10
CA GLY A 58 -15.84 6.85 -6.53
C GLY A 58 -14.56 7.60 -6.93
N ASP A 59 -13.95 8.40 -6.04
CA ASP A 59 -12.74 9.17 -6.36
C ASP A 59 -11.49 8.30 -6.45
N LEU A 60 -11.38 7.32 -5.56
CA LEU A 60 -10.21 6.46 -5.43
C LEU A 60 -10.58 4.99 -5.65
N PHE A 61 -9.77 4.30 -6.44
CA PHE A 61 -9.72 2.85 -6.38
C PHE A 61 -8.68 2.45 -5.34
N VAL A 62 -9.05 1.66 -4.34
CA VAL A 62 -8.16 1.36 -3.21
C VAL A 62 -7.85 -0.13 -3.14
N VAL A 63 -6.56 -0.45 -3.11
CA VAL A 63 -6.04 -1.78 -2.82
C VAL A 63 -5.30 -1.72 -1.49
N ARG A 64 -5.51 -2.71 -0.63
CA ARG A 64 -4.80 -2.78 0.65
C ARG A 64 -4.08 -4.11 0.79
N SER A 65 -2.80 -4.03 1.12
CA SER A 65 -1.93 -5.19 1.37
C SER A 65 -1.10 -4.95 2.63
N ILE A 66 -0.53 -6.00 3.21
CA ILE A 66 0.39 -5.82 4.34
C ILE A 66 1.60 -5.02 3.89
N ALA A 67 1.90 -3.94 4.63
CA ALA A 67 2.99 -2.98 4.38
C ALA A 67 2.94 -2.27 3.00
N ALA A 68 1.79 -2.25 2.32
CA ALA A 68 1.63 -1.72 0.96
C ALA A 68 2.61 -2.34 -0.06
N LEU A 69 3.11 -3.56 0.20
CA LEU A 69 4.06 -4.25 -0.67
C LEU A 69 3.41 -4.69 -1.97
N ILE A 70 4.20 -4.63 -3.03
CA ILE A 70 3.83 -5.07 -4.38
C ILE A 70 4.90 -6.06 -4.85
N PRO A 71 4.53 -7.28 -5.27
CA PRO A 71 5.49 -8.23 -5.78
C PRO A 71 6.05 -7.77 -7.14
N PRO A 72 7.35 -7.98 -7.42
CA PRO A 72 7.86 -7.84 -8.78
C PRO A 72 7.30 -8.95 -9.69
N VAL A 73 7.37 -8.76 -11.00
CA VAL A 73 6.81 -9.70 -12.00
C VAL A 73 7.27 -11.14 -11.80
N GLY A 74 8.53 -11.36 -11.39
CA GLY A 74 9.10 -12.70 -11.17
C GLY A 74 8.60 -13.43 -9.92
N LEU A 75 7.97 -12.71 -8.97
CA LEU A 75 7.42 -13.29 -7.74
C LEU A 75 5.89 -13.26 -7.71
N SER A 76 5.26 -12.58 -8.66
CA SER A 76 3.79 -12.52 -8.74
C SER A 76 3.19 -13.86 -9.13
N SER A 77 1.99 -14.13 -8.62
CA SER A 77 1.20 -15.30 -8.96
C SER A 77 -0.03 -14.89 -9.78
N PRO A 78 -0.50 -15.71 -10.73
CA PRO A 78 -1.74 -15.43 -11.46
C PRO A 78 -3.00 -15.31 -10.58
N ARG A 79 -2.90 -15.64 -9.28
CA ARG A 79 -3.97 -15.50 -8.29
C ARG A 79 -3.68 -14.44 -7.24
N ASP A 80 -2.72 -13.57 -7.50
CA ASP A 80 -2.40 -12.47 -6.60
C ASP A 80 -3.49 -11.39 -6.69
N ALA A 81 -4.12 -11.10 -5.55
CA ALA A 81 -5.23 -10.15 -5.49
C ALA A 81 -4.78 -8.70 -5.76
N VAL A 82 -3.56 -8.34 -5.31
CA VAL A 82 -2.99 -7.00 -5.56
C VAL A 82 -2.76 -6.83 -7.06
N MET A 83 -2.13 -7.81 -7.70
CA MET A 83 -1.84 -7.74 -9.14
C MET A 83 -3.09 -7.80 -10.00
N SER A 84 -4.09 -8.60 -9.62
CA SER A 84 -5.37 -8.64 -10.32
C SER A 84 -6.10 -7.30 -10.29
N ALA A 85 -6.08 -6.61 -9.15
CA ALA A 85 -6.66 -5.28 -9.01
C ALA A 85 -5.89 -4.23 -9.82
N LEU A 86 -4.55 -4.26 -9.78
CA LEU A 86 -3.69 -3.41 -10.58
C LEU A 86 -3.96 -3.57 -12.08
N GLU A 87 -3.98 -4.80 -12.57
CA GLU A 87 -4.24 -5.09 -13.97
C GLU A 87 -5.60 -4.57 -14.41
N TYR A 88 -6.64 -4.81 -13.60
CA TYR A 88 -7.97 -4.32 -13.86
C TYR A 88 -8.02 -2.79 -13.98
N VAL A 89 -7.43 -2.10 -13.02
CA VAL A 89 -7.47 -0.64 -12.96
C VAL A 89 -6.70 0.00 -14.11
N VAL A 90 -5.48 -0.48 -14.38
CA VAL A 90 -4.62 0.12 -15.40
C VAL A 90 -5.11 -0.18 -16.82
N LYS A 91 -5.69 -1.38 -17.05
CA LYS A 91 -6.13 -1.79 -18.39
C LYS A 91 -7.59 -1.44 -18.70
N HIS A 92 -8.45 -1.27 -17.70
CA HIS A 92 -9.89 -1.11 -17.91
C HIS A 92 -10.50 0.18 -17.34
N LEU A 93 -9.86 0.80 -16.34
CA LEU A 93 -10.38 2.04 -15.74
C LEU A 93 -9.58 3.28 -16.15
N ASP A 94 -8.43 3.12 -16.81
CA ASP A 94 -7.57 4.20 -17.31
C ASP A 94 -7.32 5.30 -16.27
N VAL A 95 -6.78 4.89 -15.11
CA VAL A 95 -6.38 5.82 -14.06
C VAL A 95 -5.16 6.63 -14.48
N ASP A 96 -5.12 7.90 -14.06
CA ASP A 96 -4.01 8.81 -14.37
C ASP A 96 -2.86 8.68 -13.34
N HIS A 97 -3.19 8.22 -12.12
CA HIS A 97 -2.26 8.17 -10.99
C HIS A 97 -2.31 6.83 -10.27
N LEU A 98 -1.13 6.27 -9.99
CA LEU A 98 -0.93 5.11 -9.15
C LEU A 98 -0.07 5.53 -7.95
N ILE A 99 -0.60 5.39 -6.76
CA ILE A 99 -0.01 5.88 -5.51
C ILE A 99 0.29 4.68 -4.61
N VAL A 100 1.54 4.53 -4.18
CA VAL A 100 1.92 3.60 -3.11
C VAL A 100 2.08 4.39 -1.83
N MET A 101 1.30 4.06 -0.80
CA MET A 101 1.27 4.79 0.46
C MET A 101 1.72 3.90 1.62
N GLY A 102 2.94 4.15 2.12
CA GLY A 102 3.48 3.60 3.35
C GLY A 102 3.12 4.44 4.57
N HIS A 103 3.49 3.95 5.75
CA HIS A 103 3.25 4.67 7.00
C HIS A 103 4.24 4.28 8.10
N SER A 104 4.39 5.15 9.10
CA SER A 104 5.23 4.89 10.27
C SER A 104 4.63 3.82 11.19
N ALA A 105 5.47 3.14 11.95
CA ALA A 105 5.12 2.07 12.88
C ALA A 105 4.34 0.93 12.19
N CYS A 106 4.75 0.56 10.97
CA CYS A 106 4.12 -0.49 10.18
C CYS A 106 4.42 -1.88 10.73
N GLY A 107 3.36 -2.60 11.15
CA GLY A 107 3.49 -3.96 11.68
C GLY A 107 4.07 -4.95 10.67
N GLY A 108 3.79 -4.78 9.37
CA GLY A 108 4.35 -5.63 8.30
C GLY A 108 5.86 -5.41 8.09
N ILE A 109 6.33 -4.17 8.15
CA ILE A 109 7.79 -3.87 8.10
C ILE A 109 8.46 -4.37 9.37
N HIS A 110 7.85 -4.19 10.54
CA HIS A 110 8.39 -4.77 11.77
C HIS A 110 8.51 -6.30 11.67
N ALA A 111 7.52 -6.98 11.11
CA ALA A 111 7.57 -8.43 10.87
C ALA A 111 8.70 -8.83 9.90
N ALA A 112 8.96 -8.02 8.86
CA ALA A 112 10.09 -8.24 7.96
C ALA A 112 11.46 -8.09 8.65
N LEU A 113 11.58 -7.15 9.60
CA LEU A 113 12.82 -6.90 10.35
C LEU A 113 13.13 -7.96 11.41
N PHE A 114 12.10 -8.67 11.89
CA PHE A 114 12.21 -9.71 12.92
C PHE A 114 11.56 -11.02 12.44
N PRO A 115 12.12 -11.64 11.38
CA PRO A 115 11.53 -12.82 10.75
C PRO A 115 11.41 -14.03 11.68
N GLU A 116 12.24 -14.12 12.71
CA GLU A 116 12.18 -15.19 13.73
C GLU A 116 10.86 -15.20 14.52
N LYS A 117 10.18 -14.05 14.61
CA LYS A 117 8.89 -13.93 15.31
C LYS A 117 7.73 -14.50 14.52
N ILE A 118 7.88 -14.64 13.21
CA ILE A 118 6.83 -15.06 12.28
C ILE A 118 7.20 -16.28 11.43
N GLU A 119 8.26 -17.02 11.78
CA GLU A 119 8.75 -18.15 10.95
C GLU A 119 7.70 -19.26 10.74
N LYS A 120 6.75 -19.39 11.68
CA LYS A 120 5.65 -20.37 11.61
C LYS A 120 4.46 -19.91 10.76
N GLU A 121 4.44 -18.67 10.33
CA GLU A 121 3.34 -18.04 9.60
C GLU A 121 3.59 -18.14 8.10
N PHE A 122 3.04 -19.18 7.48
CA PHE A 122 3.34 -19.54 6.09
C PHE A 122 3.09 -18.41 5.08
N PHE A 123 2.00 -17.67 5.20
CA PHE A 123 1.66 -16.61 4.25
C PHE A 123 2.38 -15.30 4.58
N LEU A 124 2.32 -14.87 5.83
CA LEU A 124 2.87 -13.59 6.26
C LEU A 124 4.39 -13.54 6.08
N SER A 125 5.11 -14.59 6.49
CA SER A 125 6.56 -14.64 6.38
C SER A 125 7.04 -14.49 4.93
N ARG A 126 6.38 -15.14 3.99
CA ARG A 126 6.72 -15.05 2.55
C ARG A 126 6.36 -13.72 1.94
N TRP A 127 5.26 -13.11 2.40
CA TRP A 127 4.84 -11.80 1.93
C TRP A 127 5.82 -10.71 2.34
N VAL A 128 6.14 -10.61 3.61
CA VAL A 128 7.01 -9.55 4.12
C VAL A 128 8.49 -9.71 3.73
N GLN A 129 8.92 -10.91 3.28
CA GLN A 129 10.25 -11.12 2.70
C GLN A 129 10.54 -10.20 1.51
N MET A 130 9.53 -9.69 0.84
CA MET A 130 9.71 -8.71 -0.25
C MET A 130 10.36 -7.40 0.23
N ALA A 131 10.30 -7.08 1.53
CA ALA A 131 10.97 -5.93 2.11
C ALA A 131 12.42 -6.21 2.58
N HIS A 132 12.87 -7.48 2.57
CA HIS A 132 14.23 -7.84 2.99
C HIS A 132 15.34 -7.15 2.18
N PRO A 133 15.26 -7.06 0.83
CA PRO A 133 16.30 -6.39 0.05
C PRO A 133 16.58 -4.97 0.53
N VAL A 134 15.53 -4.22 0.88
CA VAL A 134 15.65 -2.85 1.41
C VAL A 134 16.43 -2.82 2.72
N SER A 135 16.08 -3.69 3.66
CA SER A 135 16.76 -3.73 4.96
C SER A 135 18.22 -4.18 4.85
N GLU A 136 18.53 -5.09 3.95
CA GLU A 136 19.88 -5.57 3.70
C GLU A 136 20.74 -4.53 3.00
N GLU A 137 20.18 -3.81 2.03
CA GLU A 137 20.89 -2.70 1.37
C GLU A 137 21.21 -1.60 2.36
N LEU A 138 20.23 -1.19 3.16
CA LEU A 138 20.43 -0.19 4.20
C LEU A 138 21.49 -0.62 5.23
N ARG A 139 21.51 -1.90 5.62
CA ARG A 139 22.58 -2.43 6.50
C ARG A 139 23.95 -2.33 5.84
N ARG A 140 24.05 -2.68 4.54
CA ARG A 140 25.31 -2.58 3.78
C ARG A 140 25.80 -1.14 3.69
N GLU A 141 24.91 -0.19 3.39
CA GLU A 141 25.25 1.24 3.35
C GLU A 141 25.82 1.72 4.68
N LEU A 142 25.14 1.43 5.79
CA LEU A 142 25.54 1.87 7.12
C LEU A 142 26.82 1.19 7.64
N THR A 143 27.13 -0.02 7.18
CA THR A 143 28.36 -0.72 7.54
C THR A 143 29.54 -0.42 6.60
N ALA A 144 29.29 0.16 5.42
CA ALA A 144 30.34 0.62 4.52
C ALA A 144 31.04 1.89 5.01
N GLU A 145 30.48 2.61 5.98
CA GLU A 145 31.13 3.75 6.63
C GLU A 145 32.34 3.28 7.45
N PRO A 146 33.55 3.86 7.25
CA PRO A 146 34.80 3.42 7.92
C PRO A 146 34.76 3.50 9.44
N THR A 147 33.76 4.16 10.02
CA THR A 147 33.60 4.38 11.47
C THR A 147 32.63 3.42 12.13
N SER A 148 31.95 2.54 11.37
CA SER A 148 30.93 1.66 11.91
C SER A 148 31.46 0.26 12.18
N GLU A 149 31.85 -0.01 13.43
CA GLU A 149 32.19 -1.37 13.90
C GLU A 149 30.96 -2.18 14.35
N VAL A 150 29.76 -1.56 14.39
CA VAL A 150 28.54 -2.15 14.95
C VAL A 150 27.44 -2.22 13.88
N LEU A 151 26.83 -3.39 13.73
CA LEU A 151 25.65 -3.56 12.89
C LEU A 151 24.51 -2.66 13.39
N PRO A 152 23.77 -1.98 12.50
CA PRO A 152 22.66 -1.15 12.91
C PRO A 152 21.58 -1.97 13.63
N ASP A 153 21.11 -1.45 14.75
CA ASP A 153 20.01 -2.05 15.50
C ASP A 153 18.73 -2.02 14.64
N PRO A 154 18.16 -3.20 14.30
CA PRO A 154 16.96 -3.27 13.49
C PRO A 154 15.71 -2.67 14.17
N SER A 155 15.78 -2.38 15.48
CA SER A 155 14.71 -1.72 16.24
C SER A 155 14.91 -0.21 16.36
N ALA A 156 16.04 0.34 15.93
CA ALA A 156 16.30 1.77 16.01
C ALA A 156 15.27 2.54 15.17
N PRO A 157 14.62 3.57 15.73
CA PRO A 157 13.54 4.29 15.04
C PRO A 157 13.91 4.81 13.66
N ASP A 158 15.12 5.37 13.51
CA ASP A 158 15.60 5.88 12.22
C ASP A 158 15.85 4.76 11.21
N PHE A 159 16.34 3.60 11.65
CA PHE A 159 16.51 2.44 10.79
C PHE A 159 15.16 1.91 10.31
N VAL A 160 14.20 1.72 11.22
CA VAL A 160 12.85 1.27 10.91
C VAL A 160 12.19 2.21 9.91
N ARG A 161 12.24 3.52 10.15
CA ARG A 161 11.69 4.54 9.26
C ARG A 161 12.29 4.46 7.85
N ARG A 162 13.60 4.36 7.73
CA ARG A 162 14.27 4.22 6.42
C ARG A 162 13.85 2.97 5.68
N VAL A 163 13.62 1.85 6.39
CA VAL A 163 13.10 0.62 5.78
C VAL A 163 11.63 0.78 5.37
N GLU A 164 10.80 1.47 6.17
CA GLU A 164 9.41 1.77 5.81
C GLU A 164 9.33 2.62 4.54
N GLU A 165 10.10 3.70 4.46
CA GLU A 165 10.18 4.57 3.28
C GLU A 165 10.77 3.83 2.07
N GLY A 166 11.84 3.05 2.26
CA GLY A 166 12.49 2.26 1.22
C GLY A 166 11.58 1.17 0.65
N ALA A 167 10.73 0.55 1.47
CA ALA A 167 9.76 -0.45 1.00
C ALA A 167 8.69 0.16 0.07
N VAL A 168 8.33 1.42 0.27
CA VAL A 168 7.45 2.16 -0.65
C VAL A 168 8.16 2.36 -1.99
N LEU A 169 9.41 2.81 -1.98
CA LEU A 169 10.20 3.00 -3.20
C LEU A 169 10.43 1.67 -3.94
N GLN A 170 10.76 0.61 -3.22
CA GLN A 170 10.89 -0.74 -3.79
C GLN A 170 9.58 -1.20 -4.45
N SER A 171 8.43 -0.88 -3.84
CA SER A 171 7.13 -1.20 -4.44
C SER A 171 6.89 -0.41 -5.74
N ILE A 172 7.36 0.84 -5.84
CA ILE A 172 7.33 1.62 -7.10
C ILE A 172 8.23 0.97 -8.16
N GLU A 173 9.44 0.54 -7.80
CA GLU A 173 10.33 -0.17 -8.73
C GLU A 173 9.73 -1.50 -9.19
N ASN A 174 9.10 -2.24 -8.27
CA ASN A 174 8.42 -3.49 -8.61
C ASN A 174 7.26 -3.27 -9.60
N LEU A 175 6.53 -2.15 -9.52
CA LEU A 175 5.51 -1.78 -10.51
C LEU A 175 6.11 -1.61 -11.91
N LEU A 176 7.28 -0.99 -12.03
CA LEU A 176 7.96 -0.81 -13.30
C LEU A 176 8.51 -2.11 -13.90
N SER A 177 8.56 -3.20 -13.14
CA SER A 177 8.91 -4.52 -13.67
C SER A 177 7.82 -5.15 -14.55
N TYR A 178 6.61 -4.55 -14.59
CA TYR A 178 5.50 -5.00 -15.43
C TYR A 178 5.44 -4.16 -16.71
N ASP A 179 5.68 -4.76 -17.85
CA ASP A 179 5.73 -4.11 -19.18
C ASP A 179 4.52 -3.21 -19.46
N TRP A 180 3.33 -3.64 -19.04
CA TRP A 180 2.09 -2.90 -19.27
C TRP A 180 1.91 -1.68 -18.35
N ILE A 181 2.61 -1.60 -17.22
CA ILE A 181 2.72 -0.40 -16.37
C ILE A 181 3.81 0.51 -16.92
N GLU A 182 5.00 -0.06 -17.16
CA GLU A 182 6.14 0.67 -17.70
C GLU A 182 5.78 1.41 -19.00
N ALA A 183 5.11 0.72 -19.93
CA ALA A 183 4.67 1.33 -21.19
C ALA A 183 3.80 2.58 -20.97
N LYS A 184 2.78 2.51 -20.08
CA LYS A 184 1.91 3.67 -19.79
C LYS A 184 2.66 4.83 -19.10
N VAL A 185 3.66 4.52 -18.28
CA VAL A 185 4.53 5.53 -17.66
C VAL A 185 5.38 6.21 -18.72
N GLN A 186 5.98 5.45 -19.64
CA GLN A 186 6.79 5.99 -20.74
C GLN A 186 5.96 6.82 -21.72
N GLU A 187 4.72 6.44 -21.98
CA GLU A 187 3.76 7.19 -22.78
C GLU A 187 3.26 8.47 -22.07
N GLY A 188 3.55 8.64 -20.78
CA GLY A 188 3.07 9.77 -19.98
C GLY A 188 1.57 9.72 -19.65
N THR A 189 0.92 8.56 -19.80
CA THR A 189 -0.51 8.36 -19.51
C THR A 189 -0.76 7.85 -18.09
N LEU A 190 0.28 7.41 -17.37
CA LEU A 190 0.24 6.97 -15.99
C LEU A 190 1.40 7.57 -15.19
N SER A 191 1.09 8.18 -14.04
CA SER A 191 2.08 8.72 -13.11
C SER A 191 2.16 7.87 -11.85
N LEU A 192 3.38 7.50 -11.42
CA LEU A 192 3.62 6.76 -10.18
C LEU A 192 4.00 7.72 -9.06
N HIS A 193 3.45 7.52 -7.86
CA HIS A 193 3.69 8.36 -6.70
C HIS A 193 4.00 7.52 -5.47
N ALA A 194 5.01 7.91 -4.71
CA ALA A 194 5.36 7.37 -3.41
C ALA A 194 4.89 8.35 -2.32
N LEU A 195 4.06 7.91 -1.39
CA LEU A 195 3.64 8.68 -0.23
C LEU A 195 4.02 7.94 1.05
N TYR A 196 4.37 8.71 2.07
CA TYR A 196 4.62 8.18 3.41
C TYR A 196 3.84 9.00 4.44
N TYR A 197 3.04 8.31 5.25
CA TYR A 197 2.21 8.91 6.30
C TYR A 197 2.85 8.67 7.66
N ASP A 198 3.27 9.73 8.33
CA ASP A 198 3.74 9.66 9.72
C ASP A 198 2.53 9.77 10.66
N LEU A 199 2.37 8.76 11.52
CA LEU A 199 1.29 8.68 12.52
C LEU A 199 1.49 9.63 13.72
N LYS A 200 2.61 10.33 13.80
CA LYS A 200 2.95 11.25 14.90
C LYS A 200 2.82 12.71 14.49
#